data_6b81b18061e6f000dcb268a116ca71d5
#
_entry.id   6b81b18061e6f000dcb268a116ca71d5
#
_cell.length_a   1.000
_cell.length_b   1.000
_cell.length_c   1.000
_cell.angle_alpha   90.00
_cell.angle_beta   90.00
_cell.angle_gamma   90.00
#
_symmetry.space_group_name_H-M   'P 1'
#
loop_
_entity.id
_entity.type
_entity.pdbx_description
1 polymer ?
#
loop_
_entity_poly.entity_id
_entity_poly.type
_entity_poly.pdbx_seq_one_letter_code
_entity_poly.pdbx_strand_id
1 'polypeptide(L)'
;LYRDGLTPFEAEGNEDIPAIDERVFKSALRKIFRREGFTAEMLAEPKVRALVDTYAGAYEGAIAPSLESGVIPEAMARKLKEDIFVFSGFKTYQGLREASRLLRDEDGTVKPFNRFYNDITAIKEDYNRHWLKAEYLFAQASSEMAAKWKDFEADGDRYNLQYRTAHDSKVRPEHAVLHNVTLPASDPFWEEFFPPNGWRCRCTVVQVRKGKYPESDSVTAIQQGREATYQAGKNGVNRAEMFRFNPGKQQVVFPKHHPYYDVSQREREAVRDALHPGEKEYMVVPTTAGQLRIHSGHGKGERKENIRVGSYFANKYGYEIDLLDNPDGVKSADSYNRTLGYEEEYKVSQTPSKNSIDRLIRDAKNQADHIVLWIDSDISLEDLSAALRSRVRRSDNIRTITIVINGKDVSLTRAEIVSEGFKIRLADLK
;
A
#
# COMPACT_ATOMS: atom_id res chain seq x y z
N LEU A 1 -11.48 -18.06 14.10
CA LEU A 1 -10.66 -18.08 12.87
C LEU A 1 -9.39 -18.91 13.04
N TYR A 2 -8.74 -18.87 14.19
CA TYR A 2 -7.49 -19.59 14.46
C TYR A 2 -7.64 -20.82 15.37
N ARG A 3 -8.85 -21.26 15.69
CA ARG A 3 -9.13 -22.45 16.53
C ARG A 3 -8.59 -23.76 15.95
N ASP A 4 -8.10 -23.76 14.73
CA ASP A 4 -7.74 -24.97 13.98
C ASP A 4 -6.23 -25.21 13.84
N GLY A 5 -5.44 -24.92 14.86
CA GLY A 5 -4.11 -25.51 15.00
C GLY A 5 -2.92 -24.76 14.39
N LEU A 6 -3.03 -23.49 14.01
CA LEU A 6 -1.88 -22.62 13.84
C LEU A 6 -1.51 -22.04 15.21
N THR A 7 -1.00 -22.86 16.12
CA THR A 7 -0.46 -22.36 17.39
C THR A 7 0.81 -21.57 17.11
N PRO A 8 0.90 -20.31 17.53
CA PRO A 8 2.15 -19.58 17.48
C PRO A 8 3.16 -20.27 18.42
N PHE A 9 4.31 -20.65 17.91
CA PHE A 9 5.42 -21.09 18.75
C PHE A 9 5.76 -19.98 19.78
N GLU A 10 5.91 -20.32 21.06
CA GLU A 10 6.36 -19.39 22.08
C GLU A 10 7.75 -18.86 21.73
N ALA A 11 7.85 -17.58 21.42
CA ALA A 11 9.12 -16.89 21.31
C ALA A 11 9.38 -16.17 22.64
N GLU A 12 10.39 -16.60 23.34
CA GLU A 12 11.01 -15.82 24.40
C GLU A 12 11.68 -14.58 23.79
N GLY A 13 11.10 -13.44 23.99
CA GLY A 13 11.63 -12.13 23.64
C GLY A 13 10.72 -11.08 24.26
N ASN A 14 11.29 -10.30 25.18
CA ASN A 14 10.61 -9.20 25.84
C ASN A 14 10.63 -7.98 24.92
N GLU A 15 10.01 -8.08 23.76
CA GLU A 15 9.79 -6.93 22.90
C GLU A 15 8.51 -6.22 23.36
N ASP A 16 8.62 -4.92 23.63
CA ASP A 16 7.50 -4.05 23.97
C ASP A 16 6.56 -3.90 22.76
N ILE A 17 5.66 -4.87 22.61
CA ILE A 17 4.64 -4.82 21.58
C ILE A 17 3.50 -3.96 22.08
N PRO A 18 3.03 -3.00 21.27
CA PRO A 18 1.93 -2.13 21.66
C PRO A 18 0.71 -2.94 22.07
N ALA A 19 0.28 -2.79 23.33
CA ALA A 19 -0.97 -3.36 23.78
C ALA A 19 -2.15 -2.55 23.22
N ILE A 20 -3.21 -3.23 22.81
CA ILE A 20 -4.45 -2.55 22.41
C ILE A 20 -5.08 -1.92 23.64
N ASP A 21 -5.36 -0.61 23.60
CA ASP A 21 -6.02 0.08 24.69
C ASP A 21 -7.43 -0.54 24.93
N GLU A 22 -7.58 -1.16 26.09
CA GLU A 22 -8.82 -1.81 26.51
C GLU A 22 -10.03 -0.86 26.44
N ARG A 23 -9.82 0.43 26.66
CA ARG A 23 -10.88 1.46 26.61
C ARG A 23 -11.42 1.62 25.19
N VAL A 24 -10.57 1.57 24.17
CA VAL A 24 -10.96 1.65 22.76
C VAL A 24 -11.79 0.43 22.40
N PHE A 25 -11.30 -0.77 22.75
CA PHE A 25 -12.01 -2.02 22.51
C PHE A 25 -13.38 -2.03 23.20
N LYS A 26 -13.44 -1.70 24.47
CA LYS A 26 -14.69 -1.61 25.26
C LYS A 26 -15.67 -0.58 24.69
N SER A 27 -15.15 0.53 24.13
CA SER A 27 -15.95 1.56 23.46
C SER A 27 -16.63 1.02 22.19
N ALA A 28 -15.90 0.27 21.36
CA ALA A 28 -16.44 -0.39 20.18
C ALA A 28 -17.52 -1.43 20.54
N LEU A 29 -17.27 -2.26 21.58
CA LEU A 29 -18.24 -3.25 22.05
C LEU A 29 -19.53 -2.59 22.60
N ARG A 30 -19.42 -1.45 23.31
CA ARG A 30 -20.59 -0.68 23.75
C ARG A 30 -21.42 -0.18 22.58
N LYS A 31 -20.80 0.12 21.44
CA LYS A 31 -21.52 0.55 20.25
C LYS A 31 -22.33 -0.59 19.64
N ILE A 32 -21.72 -1.79 19.54
CA ILE A 32 -22.41 -3.01 19.08
C ILE A 32 -23.56 -3.35 20.02
N PHE A 33 -23.31 -3.31 21.31
CA PHE A 33 -24.34 -3.59 22.33
C PHE A 33 -25.57 -2.68 22.19
N ARG A 34 -25.37 -1.37 22.02
CA ARG A 34 -26.44 -0.40 21.83
C ARG A 34 -27.23 -0.55 20.53
N ARG A 35 -26.57 -1.10 19.49
CA ARG A 35 -27.18 -1.37 18.17
C ARG A 35 -27.76 -2.77 18.07
N GLU A 36 -27.59 -3.56 19.12
CA GLU A 36 -27.97 -4.99 19.18
C GLU A 36 -27.44 -5.83 18.01
N GLY A 37 -26.30 -5.43 17.45
CA GLY A 37 -25.66 -6.10 16.32
C GLY A 37 -24.49 -5.32 15.76
N PHE A 38 -23.84 -5.91 14.76
CA PHE A 38 -22.71 -5.32 14.05
C PHE A 38 -22.89 -5.45 12.54
N THR A 39 -22.62 -4.37 11.83
CA THR A 39 -22.56 -4.34 10.35
C THR A 39 -21.27 -3.69 9.88
N ALA A 40 -20.90 -3.92 8.62
CA ALA A 40 -19.65 -3.39 8.06
C ALA A 40 -19.59 -1.86 8.07
N GLU A 41 -20.73 -1.20 7.83
CA GLU A 41 -20.84 0.28 7.83
C GLU A 41 -20.44 0.91 9.17
N MET A 42 -20.56 0.16 10.27
CA MET A 42 -20.13 0.63 11.58
C MET A 42 -18.62 0.85 11.70
N LEU A 43 -17.80 0.28 10.79
CA LEU A 43 -16.37 0.56 10.73
C LEU A 43 -16.07 2.05 10.45
N ALA A 44 -16.96 2.76 9.77
CA ALA A 44 -16.83 4.19 9.55
C ALA A 44 -17.20 5.04 10.80
N GLU A 45 -17.89 4.46 11.78
CA GLU A 45 -18.32 5.20 12.99
C GLU A 45 -17.11 5.45 13.92
N PRO A 46 -16.93 6.66 14.50
CA PRO A 46 -15.71 7.05 15.21
C PRO A 46 -15.23 6.08 16.28
N LYS A 47 -16.15 5.46 17.04
CA LYS A 47 -15.79 4.53 18.13
C LYS A 47 -15.30 3.17 17.64
N VAL A 48 -15.78 2.73 16.49
CA VAL A 48 -15.33 1.47 15.85
C VAL A 48 -14.09 1.75 15.02
N ARG A 49 -14.07 2.89 14.30
CA ARG A 49 -12.91 3.35 13.53
C ARG A 49 -11.65 3.47 14.41
N ALA A 50 -11.78 4.02 15.61
CA ALA A 50 -10.67 4.10 16.56
C ALA A 50 -10.01 2.74 16.87
N LEU A 51 -10.77 1.63 16.80
CA LEU A 51 -10.18 0.29 16.96
C LEU A 51 -9.40 -0.14 15.71
N VAL A 52 -9.88 0.18 14.50
CA VAL A 52 -9.14 -0.01 13.26
C VAL A 52 -7.83 0.76 13.30
N ASP A 53 -7.89 2.04 13.64
CA ASP A 53 -6.72 2.93 13.72
C ASP A 53 -5.71 2.48 14.78
N THR A 54 -6.19 1.90 15.90
CA THR A 54 -5.32 1.32 16.94
C THR A 54 -4.53 0.12 16.42
N TYR A 55 -5.17 -0.80 15.68
CA TYR A 55 -4.46 -1.92 15.06
C TYR A 55 -3.50 -1.42 13.97
N ALA A 56 -3.96 -0.52 13.10
CA ALA A 56 -3.13 0.06 12.05
C ALA A 56 -1.89 0.73 12.62
N GLY A 57 -2.03 1.58 13.64
CA GLY A 57 -0.91 2.25 14.30
C GLY A 57 0.10 1.28 14.93
N ALA A 58 -0.37 0.17 15.51
CA ALA A 58 0.53 -0.87 16.02
C ALA A 58 1.39 -1.47 14.91
N TYR A 59 0.78 -1.84 13.76
CA TYR A 59 1.53 -2.42 12.63
C TYR A 59 2.36 -1.38 11.86
N GLU A 60 1.91 -0.14 11.77
CA GLU A 60 2.74 0.95 11.23
C GLU A 60 3.99 1.16 12.08
N GLY A 61 3.88 1.06 13.41
CA GLY A 61 5.04 1.06 14.30
C GLY A 61 6.02 -0.09 13.99
N ALA A 62 5.52 -1.27 13.65
CA ALA A 62 6.36 -2.42 13.28
C ALA A 62 7.17 -2.18 12.00
N ILE A 63 6.60 -1.47 11.01
CA ILE A 63 7.28 -1.22 9.73
C ILE A 63 8.08 0.09 9.71
N ALA A 64 7.94 0.96 10.71
CA ALA A 64 8.59 2.27 10.75
C ALA A 64 10.12 2.20 10.53
N PRO A 65 10.88 1.28 11.16
CA PRO A 65 12.32 1.18 10.94
C PRO A 65 12.69 0.91 9.47
N SER A 66 11.90 0.09 8.77
CA SER A 66 12.12 -0.19 7.34
C SER A 66 11.82 1.02 6.46
N LEU A 67 10.81 1.81 6.81
CA LEU A 67 10.45 3.03 6.09
C LEU A 67 11.50 4.14 6.29
N GLU A 68 12.04 4.26 7.50
CA GLU A 68 13.07 5.25 7.88
C GLU A 68 14.45 4.95 7.30
N SER A 69 14.68 3.72 6.84
CA SER A 69 15.94 3.31 6.20
C SER A 69 16.27 4.08 4.91
N GLY A 70 15.27 4.74 4.31
CA GLY A 70 15.41 5.46 3.05
C GLY A 70 15.48 4.58 1.79
N VAL A 71 15.43 3.26 1.93
CA VAL A 71 15.47 2.30 0.82
C VAL A 71 14.08 2.15 0.16
N ILE A 72 13.01 2.22 0.95
CA ILE A 72 11.63 2.09 0.47
C ILE A 72 11.18 3.44 -0.13
N PRO A 73 10.85 3.49 -1.44
CA PRO A 73 10.29 4.69 -2.05
C PRO A 73 8.98 5.11 -1.39
N GLU A 74 8.69 6.40 -1.37
CA GLU A 74 7.48 6.95 -0.73
C GLU A 74 6.18 6.34 -1.27
N ALA A 75 6.09 6.12 -2.60
CA ALA A 75 4.95 5.45 -3.22
C ALA A 75 4.73 4.03 -2.68
N MET A 76 5.80 3.27 -2.47
CA MET A 76 5.73 1.93 -1.88
C MET A 76 5.37 2.01 -0.39
N ALA A 77 5.95 2.96 0.35
CA ALA A 77 5.63 3.18 1.76
C ALA A 77 4.13 3.41 1.98
N ARG A 78 3.48 4.19 1.11
CA ARG A 78 2.03 4.40 1.16
C ARG A 78 1.24 3.11 0.90
N LYS A 79 1.65 2.30 -0.09
CA LYS A 79 0.98 1.01 -0.36
C LYS A 79 1.10 0.04 0.81
N LEU A 80 2.26 0.01 1.47
CA LEU A 80 2.44 -0.80 2.68
C LEU A 80 1.54 -0.33 3.84
N LYS A 81 1.43 0.98 4.06
CA LYS A 81 0.52 1.55 5.07
C LYS A 81 -0.95 1.32 4.72
N GLU A 82 -1.32 1.46 3.45
CA GLU A 82 -2.66 1.17 2.98
C GLU A 82 -3.03 -0.31 3.19
N ASP A 83 -2.14 -1.22 2.87
CA ASP A 83 -2.35 -2.65 3.12
C ASP A 83 -2.55 -2.95 4.62
N ILE A 84 -1.75 -2.32 5.50
CA ILE A 84 -1.91 -2.39 6.96
C ILE A 84 -3.29 -1.87 7.39
N PHE A 85 -3.72 -0.74 6.85
CA PHE A 85 -4.99 -0.14 7.20
C PHE A 85 -6.17 -1.03 6.80
N VAL A 86 -6.16 -1.55 5.58
CA VAL A 86 -7.17 -2.49 5.07
C VAL A 86 -7.18 -3.79 5.89
N PHE A 87 -6.00 -4.36 6.18
CA PHE A 87 -5.88 -5.54 7.04
C PHE A 87 -6.48 -5.31 8.42
N SER A 88 -6.17 -4.18 9.05
CA SER A 88 -6.71 -3.78 10.37
C SER A 88 -8.23 -3.63 10.36
N GLY A 89 -8.77 -3.12 9.25
CA GLY A 89 -10.21 -3.03 9.02
C GLY A 89 -10.88 -4.40 8.97
N PHE A 90 -10.34 -5.33 8.19
CA PHE A 90 -10.87 -6.71 8.11
C PHE A 90 -10.70 -7.48 9.42
N LYS A 91 -9.57 -7.31 10.11
CA LYS A 91 -9.35 -7.85 11.48
C LYS A 91 -10.43 -7.35 12.43
N THR A 92 -10.68 -6.05 12.45
CA THR A 92 -11.71 -5.44 13.30
C THR A 92 -13.10 -5.96 12.91
N TYR A 93 -13.42 -6.02 11.62
CA TYR A 93 -14.68 -6.55 11.13
C TYR A 93 -14.94 -7.97 11.60
N GLN A 94 -14.00 -8.89 11.39
CA GLN A 94 -14.15 -10.27 11.84
C GLN A 94 -14.28 -10.38 13.35
N GLY A 95 -13.44 -9.68 14.11
CA GLY A 95 -13.47 -9.71 15.56
C GLY A 95 -14.78 -9.17 16.15
N LEU A 96 -15.34 -8.10 15.60
CA LEU A 96 -16.60 -7.52 16.06
C LEU A 96 -17.82 -8.31 15.57
N ARG A 97 -17.74 -8.92 14.38
CA ARG A 97 -18.75 -9.86 13.88
C ARG A 97 -18.86 -11.11 14.77
N GLU A 98 -17.74 -11.68 15.17
CA GLU A 98 -17.72 -12.80 16.12
C GLU A 98 -18.23 -12.37 17.50
N ALA A 99 -17.82 -11.21 18.00
CA ALA A 99 -18.30 -10.66 19.24
C ALA A 99 -19.82 -10.47 19.24
N SER A 100 -20.38 -9.97 18.14
CA SER A 100 -21.84 -9.73 18.03
C SER A 100 -22.67 -11.01 18.15
N ARG A 101 -22.11 -12.19 17.81
CA ARG A 101 -22.77 -13.49 17.99
C ARG A 101 -22.95 -13.87 19.47
N LEU A 102 -22.13 -13.30 20.35
CA LEU A 102 -22.20 -13.55 21.80
C LEU A 102 -23.15 -12.60 22.53
N LEU A 103 -23.77 -11.68 21.79
CA LEU A 103 -24.65 -10.66 22.35
C LEU A 103 -25.92 -11.21 22.99
N ARG A 104 -26.40 -12.36 22.49
CA ARG A 104 -27.64 -13.00 22.95
C ARG A 104 -27.37 -14.31 23.65
N ASP A 105 -28.22 -14.63 24.60
CA ASP A 105 -28.29 -15.97 25.21
C ASP A 105 -28.99 -16.97 24.26
N GLU A 106 -29.02 -18.24 24.67
CA GLU A 106 -29.62 -19.34 23.87
C GLU A 106 -31.12 -19.13 23.60
N ASP A 107 -31.81 -18.41 24.50
CA ASP A 107 -33.20 -18.06 24.35
C ASP A 107 -33.46 -16.80 23.49
N GLY A 108 -32.40 -16.20 22.94
CA GLY A 108 -32.45 -15.02 22.09
C GLY A 108 -32.47 -13.69 22.85
N THR A 109 -32.46 -13.70 24.20
CA THR A 109 -32.47 -12.50 25.05
C THR A 109 -31.09 -11.80 24.97
N VAL A 110 -31.12 -10.46 24.88
CA VAL A 110 -29.84 -9.68 24.89
C VAL A 110 -29.27 -9.72 26.31
N LYS A 111 -28.01 -10.16 26.40
CA LYS A 111 -27.28 -10.23 27.67
C LYS A 111 -27.04 -8.86 28.26
N PRO A 112 -26.98 -8.73 29.61
CA PRO A 112 -26.45 -7.52 30.22
C PRO A 112 -25.02 -7.20 29.72
N PHE A 113 -24.71 -5.91 29.53
CA PHE A 113 -23.42 -5.50 28.93
C PHE A 113 -22.20 -6.10 29.64
N ASN A 114 -22.20 -6.16 30.97
CA ASN A 114 -21.06 -6.71 31.71
C ASN A 114 -20.86 -8.19 31.43
N ARG A 115 -21.93 -8.99 31.30
CA ARG A 115 -21.84 -10.40 30.93
C ARG A 115 -21.34 -10.56 29.52
N PHE A 116 -21.91 -9.84 28.57
CA PHE A 116 -21.45 -9.79 27.18
C PHE A 116 -19.95 -9.43 27.08
N TYR A 117 -19.50 -8.39 27.79
CA TYR A 117 -18.12 -7.95 27.82
C TYR A 117 -17.20 -9.04 28.42
N ASN A 118 -17.57 -9.65 29.52
CA ASN A 118 -16.79 -10.71 30.17
C ASN A 118 -16.67 -11.96 29.28
N ASP A 119 -17.75 -12.37 28.61
CA ASP A 119 -17.74 -13.48 27.66
C ASP A 119 -16.74 -13.26 26.52
N ILE A 120 -16.65 -12.02 26.03
CA ILE A 120 -15.70 -11.67 24.98
C ILE A 120 -14.27 -11.62 25.51
N THR A 121 -14.03 -10.99 26.65
CA THR A 121 -12.69 -10.87 27.24
C THR A 121 -12.11 -12.22 27.60
N ALA A 122 -12.90 -13.14 28.14
CA ALA A 122 -12.48 -14.50 28.43
C ALA A 122 -11.98 -15.27 27.18
N ILE A 123 -12.55 -14.98 26.00
CA ILE A 123 -12.11 -15.59 24.73
C ILE A 123 -10.89 -14.84 24.14
N LYS A 124 -10.76 -13.53 24.44
CA LYS A 124 -9.82 -12.63 23.76
C LYS A 124 -8.50 -12.43 24.48
N GLU A 125 -8.36 -12.71 25.76
CA GLU A 125 -7.10 -12.46 26.48
C GLU A 125 -5.95 -13.24 25.85
N ASP A 126 -6.13 -14.52 25.56
CA ASP A 126 -5.17 -15.34 24.85
C ASP A 126 -5.08 -14.95 23.36
N TYR A 127 -6.20 -14.62 22.73
CA TYR A 127 -6.30 -14.35 21.31
C TYR A 127 -5.59 -13.04 20.90
N ASN A 128 -5.83 -11.93 21.62
CA ASN A 128 -5.24 -10.64 21.26
C ASN A 128 -3.73 -10.58 21.56
N ARG A 129 -3.29 -11.19 22.64
CA ARG A 129 -1.91 -11.12 23.08
C ARG A 129 -0.98 -11.91 22.16
N HIS A 130 -1.34 -13.13 21.80
CA HIS A 130 -0.50 -14.00 20.96
C HIS A 130 -0.56 -13.66 19.48
N TRP A 131 -1.75 -13.33 18.97
CA TRP A 131 -1.94 -13.01 17.55
C TRP A 131 -1.45 -11.63 17.17
N LEU A 132 -1.70 -10.63 17.98
CA LEU A 132 -1.16 -9.28 17.73
C LEU A 132 0.37 -9.33 17.68
N LYS A 133 1.00 -10.10 18.57
CA LYS A 133 2.45 -10.30 18.56
C LYS A 133 2.93 -10.98 17.28
N ALA A 134 2.26 -12.05 16.87
CA ALA A 134 2.64 -12.76 15.65
C ALA A 134 2.49 -11.88 14.39
N GLU A 135 1.40 -11.13 14.31
CA GLU A 135 1.13 -10.21 13.20
C GLU A 135 2.09 -9.01 13.21
N TYR A 136 2.43 -8.47 14.37
CA TYR A 136 3.42 -7.39 14.52
C TYR A 136 4.79 -7.82 14.00
N LEU A 137 5.30 -8.97 14.46
CA LEU A 137 6.59 -9.52 14.01
C LEU A 137 6.56 -9.91 12.53
N PHE A 138 5.40 -10.34 12.02
CA PHE A 138 5.23 -10.61 10.60
C PHE A 138 5.27 -9.33 9.77
N ALA A 139 4.63 -8.25 10.23
CA ALA A 139 4.66 -6.95 9.56
C ALA A 139 6.09 -6.40 9.50
N GLN A 140 6.84 -6.49 10.60
CA GLN A 140 8.25 -6.12 10.64
C GLN A 140 9.07 -6.91 9.61
N ALA A 141 9.01 -8.24 9.64
CA ALA A 141 9.75 -9.09 8.71
C ALA A 141 9.36 -8.85 7.25
N SER A 142 8.06 -8.68 6.95
CA SER A 142 7.57 -8.36 5.60
C SER A 142 8.13 -7.05 5.07
N SER A 143 8.14 -6.00 5.91
CA SER A 143 8.66 -4.68 5.48
C SER A 143 10.17 -4.68 5.29
N GLU A 144 10.93 -5.39 6.14
CA GLU A 144 12.38 -5.57 5.97
C GLU A 144 12.71 -6.30 4.66
N MET A 145 11.96 -7.36 4.36
CA MET A 145 12.13 -8.10 3.12
C MET A 145 11.66 -7.31 1.90
N ALA A 146 10.62 -6.48 2.04
CA ALA A 146 10.18 -5.58 0.99
C ALA A 146 11.25 -4.52 0.66
N ALA A 147 11.95 -3.98 1.67
CA ALA A 147 13.09 -3.09 1.46
C ALA A 147 14.23 -3.80 0.71
N LYS A 148 14.63 -4.99 1.14
CA LYS A 148 15.67 -5.79 0.45
C LYS A 148 15.30 -6.10 -0.99
N TRP A 149 14.02 -6.37 -1.27
CA TRP A 149 13.57 -6.63 -2.64
C TRP A 149 13.84 -5.46 -3.57
N LYS A 150 13.70 -4.21 -3.10
CA LYS A 150 13.98 -3.02 -3.93
C LYS A 150 15.45 -2.95 -4.35
N ASP A 151 16.39 -3.29 -3.48
CA ASP A 151 17.80 -3.36 -3.85
C ASP A 151 18.07 -4.50 -4.84
N PHE A 152 17.45 -5.67 -4.62
CA PHE A 152 17.60 -6.82 -5.51
C PHE A 152 17.01 -6.55 -6.90
N GLU A 153 15.85 -5.90 -6.96
CA GLU A 153 15.20 -5.49 -8.20
C GLU A 153 16.07 -4.49 -9.00
N ALA A 154 16.71 -3.54 -8.32
CA ALA A 154 17.61 -2.56 -8.94
C ALA A 154 18.85 -3.20 -9.51
N ASP A 155 19.38 -4.23 -8.86
CA ASP A 155 20.54 -4.98 -9.33
C ASP A 155 20.19 -6.00 -10.43
N GLY A 156 18.93 -6.42 -10.50
CA GLY A 156 18.45 -7.42 -11.46
C GLY A 156 19.24 -8.73 -11.37
N ASP A 157 19.45 -9.37 -12.51
CA ASP A 157 20.14 -10.66 -12.58
C ASP A 157 21.68 -10.54 -12.63
N ARG A 158 22.27 -9.44 -12.19
CA ARG A 158 23.74 -9.36 -11.99
C ARG A 158 24.23 -10.31 -10.92
N TYR A 159 23.37 -10.59 -9.94
CA TYR A 159 23.60 -11.53 -8.84
C TYR A 159 22.53 -12.62 -8.86
N ASN A 160 22.82 -13.73 -8.21
CA ASN A 160 21.79 -14.67 -7.79
C ASN A 160 21.31 -14.30 -6.39
N LEU A 161 20.07 -14.62 -6.09
CA LEU A 161 19.53 -14.56 -4.74
C LEU A 161 19.65 -15.94 -4.11
N GLN A 162 19.95 -15.98 -2.82
CA GLN A 162 20.03 -17.23 -2.07
C GLN A 162 19.18 -17.17 -0.82
N TYR A 163 18.30 -18.17 -0.65
CA TYR A 163 17.46 -18.33 0.53
C TYR A 163 18.30 -18.78 1.72
N ARG A 164 18.17 -18.10 2.85
CA ARG A 164 18.88 -18.40 4.09
C ARG A 164 17.91 -18.57 5.25
N THR A 165 17.96 -19.73 5.91
CA THR A 165 17.33 -19.93 7.21
C THR A 165 18.23 -19.38 8.33
N ALA A 166 17.68 -19.23 9.54
CA ALA A 166 18.46 -18.82 10.71
C ALA A 166 19.51 -19.88 11.15
N HIS A 167 19.46 -21.08 10.56
CA HIS A 167 20.41 -22.16 10.75
C HIS A 167 20.59 -22.63 12.21
N ASP A 168 19.51 -22.59 12.98
CA ASP A 168 19.44 -23.06 14.39
C ASP A 168 18.35 -24.13 14.56
N SER A 169 18.25 -24.70 15.75
CA SER A 169 17.29 -25.77 16.10
C SER A 169 15.80 -25.29 16.06
N LYS A 170 15.56 -24.00 15.94
CA LYS A 170 14.21 -23.42 15.85
C LYS A 170 13.75 -23.20 14.40
N VAL A 171 14.58 -23.57 13.39
CA VAL A 171 14.18 -23.56 11.98
C VAL A 171 13.18 -24.68 11.74
N ARG A 172 12.03 -24.34 11.18
CA ARG A 172 11.02 -25.34 10.83
C ARG A 172 11.50 -26.25 9.71
N PRO A 173 11.17 -27.56 9.74
CA PRO A 173 11.56 -28.50 8.68
C PRO A 173 11.14 -28.03 7.28
N GLU A 174 9.93 -27.47 7.14
CA GLU A 174 9.41 -26.93 5.89
C GLU A 174 10.21 -25.75 5.35
N HIS A 175 10.85 -24.96 6.22
CA HIS A 175 11.74 -23.87 5.81
C HIS A 175 13.17 -24.36 5.54
N ALA A 176 13.59 -25.43 6.21
CA ALA A 176 14.93 -26.01 6.01
C ALA A 176 15.13 -26.50 4.57
N VAL A 177 14.09 -27.01 3.93
CA VAL A 177 14.12 -27.44 2.51
C VAL A 177 14.48 -26.31 1.56
N LEU A 178 14.13 -25.06 1.89
CA LEU A 178 14.41 -23.88 1.07
C LEU A 178 15.84 -23.36 1.26
N HIS A 179 16.58 -23.86 2.27
CA HIS A 179 17.91 -23.37 2.60
C HIS A 179 18.90 -23.57 1.44
N ASN A 180 19.63 -22.52 1.09
CA ASN A 180 20.60 -22.50 -0.01
C ASN A 180 20.00 -22.59 -1.43
N VAL A 181 18.67 -22.59 -1.61
CA VAL A 181 18.11 -22.39 -2.95
C VAL A 181 18.70 -21.08 -3.52
N THR A 182 19.36 -21.19 -4.68
CA THR A 182 20.14 -20.11 -5.31
C THR A 182 19.65 -19.94 -6.72
N LEU A 183 19.03 -18.80 -7.03
CA LEU A 183 18.35 -18.54 -8.30
C LEU A 183 18.46 -17.04 -8.68
N PRO A 184 18.37 -16.68 -9.97
CA PRO A 184 18.28 -15.29 -10.40
C PRO A 184 17.10 -14.55 -9.77
N ALA A 185 17.18 -13.22 -9.61
CA ALA A 185 16.11 -12.42 -9.05
C ALA A 185 14.80 -12.48 -9.88
N SER A 186 14.92 -12.73 -11.20
CA SER A 186 13.79 -12.90 -12.11
C SER A 186 13.08 -14.25 -12.00
N ASP A 187 13.63 -15.21 -11.25
CA ASP A 187 13.09 -16.57 -11.16
C ASP A 187 11.72 -16.59 -10.44
N PRO A 188 10.72 -17.36 -10.97
CA PRO A 188 9.39 -17.48 -10.36
C PRO A 188 9.38 -18.05 -8.94
N PHE A 189 10.44 -18.74 -8.50
CA PHE A 189 10.59 -19.19 -7.12
C PHE A 189 10.38 -18.05 -6.11
N TRP A 190 10.85 -16.84 -6.43
CA TRP A 190 10.76 -15.68 -5.56
C TRP A 190 9.36 -15.05 -5.49
N GLU A 191 8.43 -15.46 -6.36
CA GLU A 191 7.02 -15.08 -6.22
C GLU A 191 6.34 -15.79 -5.05
N GLU A 192 6.75 -17.05 -4.77
CA GLU A 192 6.09 -17.90 -3.79
C GLU A 192 6.88 -18.01 -2.47
N PHE A 193 8.21 -18.05 -2.55
CA PHE A 193 9.05 -18.39 -1.40
C PHE A 193 9.94 -17.26 -0.91
N PHE A 194 9.71 -16.03 -1.33
CA PHE A 194 10.41 -14.89 -0.75
C PHE A 194 9.91 -14.66 0.69
N PRO A 195 10.78 -14.63 1.73
CA PRO A 195 10.33 -14.54 3.12
C PRO A 195 9.51 -13.26 3.42
N PRO A 196 8.67 -13.31 4.50
CA PRO A 196 8.47 -14.35 5.49
C PRO A 196 7.47 -15.43 5.04
N ASN A 197 7.84 -16.71 5.18
CA ASN A 197 7.01 -17.84 4.73
C ASN A 197 6.19 -18.46 5.89
N GLY A 198 5.87 -17.68 6.91
CA GLY A 198 5.06 -18.11 8.05
C GLY A 198 5.16 -17.14 9.21
N TRP A 199 4.26 -17.30 10.18
CA TRP A 199 4.31 -16.52 11.43
C TRP A 199 5.67 -16.70 12.11
N ARG A 200 6.28 -15.58 12.57
CA ARG A 200 7.60 -15.57 13.24
C ARG A 200 8.72 -16.23 12.40
N CYS A 201 8.62 -16.13 11.09
CA CYS A 201 9.67 -16.59 10.19
C CYS A 201 10.92 -15.70 10.36
N ARG A 202 12.09 -16.33 10.55
CA ARG A 202 13.39 -15.66 10.67
C ARG A 202 14.29 -15.93 9.46
N CYS A 203 13.71 -16.43 8.38
CA CYS A 203 14.44 -16.64 7.14
C CYS A 203 14.68 -15.29 6.43
N THR A 204 15.72 -15.25 5.63
CA THR A 204 16.10 -14.09 4.83
C THR A 204 16.59 -14.50 3.44
N VAL A 205 16.81 -13.54 2.58
CA VAL A 205 17.46 -13.72 1.28
C VAL A 205 18.68 -12.82 1.21
N VAL A 206 19.74 -13.30 0.58
CA VAL A 206 20.97 -12.56 0.36
C VAL A 206 21.38 -12.62 -1.10
N GLN A 207 22.00 -11.58 -1.60
CA GLN A 207 22.64 -11.58 -2.91
C GLN A 207 23.97 -12.33 -2.86
N VAL A 208 24.21 -13.15 -3.86
CA VAL A 208 25.46 -13.90 -4.03
C VAL A 208 25.99 -13.72 -5.45
N ARG A 209 27.31 -13.66 -5.60
CA ARG A 209 27.92 -13.56 -6.94
C ARG A 209 27.59 -14.81 -7.76
N LYS A 210 27.24 -14.64 -9.03
CA LYS A 210 27.06 -15.75 -9.96
C LYS A 210 28.30 -16.65 -9.98
N GLY A 211 28.05 -17.94 -9.99
CA GLY A 211 29.14 -18.95 -9.97
C GLY A 211 29.77 -19.19 -8.60
N LYS A 212 29.42 -18.42 -7.54
CA LYS A 212 29.93 -18.69 -6.18
C LYS A 212 29.29 -19.92 -5.54
N TYR A 213 28.02 -20.14 -5.82
CA TYR A 213 27.24 -21.30 -5.37
C TYR A 213 26.59 -21.95 -6.58
N PRO A 214 26.37 -23.28 -6.54
CA PRO A 214 25.60 -23.96 -7.58
C PRO A 214 24.22 -23.30 -7.71
N GLU A 215 23.80 -23.05 -8.94
CA GLU A 215 22.45 -22.60 -9.23
C GLU A 215 21.49 -23.77 -9.09
N SER A 216 20.37 -23.55 -8.40
CA SER A 216 19.35 -24.57 -8.18
C SER A 216 18.52 -24.78 -9.44
N ASP A 217 17.94 -25.97 -9.58
CA ASP A 217 16.90 -26.20 -10.57
C ASP A 217 15.57 -25.57 -10.07
N SER A 218 15.07 -24.57 -10.79
CA SER A 218 13.91 -23.77 -10.41
C SER A 218 12.66 -24.64 -10.23
N VAL A 219 12.40 -25.55 -11.15
CA VAL A 219 11.20 -26.40 -11.14
C VAL A 219 11.22 -27.31 -9.91
N THR A 220 12.35 -27.95 -9.66
CA THR A 220 12.57 -28.83 -8.50
C THR A 220 12.44 -28.04 -7.18
N ALA A 221 13.05 -26.85 -7.10
CA ALA A 221 12.99 -26.01 -5.91
C ALA A 221 11.56 -25.56 -5.58
N ILE A 222 10.80 -25.16 -6.60
CA ILE A 222 9.37 -24.77 -6.43
C ILE A 222 8.53 -25.98 -5.98
N GLN A 223 8.72 -27.15 -6.62
CA GLN A 223 7.99 -28.35 -6.26
C GLN A 223 8.27 -28.77 -4.83
N GLN A 224 9.53 -28.89 -4.44
CA GLN A 224 9.96 -29.24 -3.08
C GLN A 224 9.45 -28.22 -2.05
N GLY A 225 9.50 -26.93 -2.37
CA GLY A 225 8.96 -25.87 -1.52
C GLY A 225 7.45 -26.01 -1.31
N ARG A 226 6.69 -26.30 -2.38
CA ARG A 226 5.24 -26.51 -2.30
C ARG A 226 4.86 -27.74 -1.49
N GLU A 227 5.58 -28.84 -1.64
CA GLU A 227 5.39 -30.07 -0.87
C GLU A 227 5.71 -29.85 0.62
N ALA A 228 6.86 -29.24 0.91
CA ALA A 228 7.30 -29.00 2.29
C ALA A 228 6.38 -28.01 3.04
N THR A 229 5.85 -26.98 2.36
CA THR A 229 4.97 -25.97 2.96
C THR A 229 3.48 -26.34 2.83
N TYR A 230 3.14 -27.61 2.69
CA TYR A 230 1.76 -28.07 2.69
C TYR A 230 1.26 -28.33 4.10
N GLN A 231 0.24 -27.60 4.54
CA GLN A 231 -0.43 -27.78 5.82
C GLN A 231 -1.94 -27.97 5.58
N ALA A 232 -2.40 -29.22 5.70
CA ALA A 232 -3.79 -29.57 5.47
C ALA A 232 -4.75 -28.81 6.40
N GLY A 233 -5.67 -28.04 5.83
CA GLY A 233 -6.79 -27.43 6.54
C GLY A 233 -8.01 -28.37 6.61
N LYS A 234 -9.05 -27.99 7.36
CA LYS A 234 -10.28 -28.80 7.55
C LYS A 234 -10.96 -29.19 6.23
N ASN A 235 -10.82 -28.38 5.18
CA ASN A 235 -11.46 -28.59 3.89
C ASN A 235 -10.47 -29.00 2.79
N GLY A 236 -9.29 -29.55 3.15
CA GLY A 236 -8.23 -29.90 2.20
C GLY A 236 -7.48 -28.69 1.61
N VAL A 237 -7.82 -27.47 2.03
CA VAL A 237 -7.10 -26.27 1.61
C VAL A 237 -5.76 -26.18 2.34
N ASN A 238 -4.70 -25.88 1.60
CA ASN A 238 -3.37 -25.67 2.21
C ASN A 238 -3.32 -24.35 2.99
N ARG A 239 -3.24 -24.41 4.32
CA ARG A 239 -3.19 -23.22 5.17
C ARG A 239 -1.90 -22.41 5.02
N ALA A 240 -0.78 -23.07 4.71
CA ALA A 240 0.48 -22.39 4.54
C ALA A 240 0.59 -21.64 3.20
N GLU A 241 -0.32 -21.91 2.27
CA GLU A 241 -0.35 -21.27 0.95
C GLU A 241 -0.50 -19.75 1.05
N MET A 242 -1.19 -19.23 2.07
CA MET A 242 -1.31 -17.79 2.27
C MET A 242 0.05 -17.08 2.40
N PHE A 243 1.10 -17.75 2.87
CA PHE A 243 2.44 -17.18 3.01
C PHE A 243 3.29 -17.27 1.74
N ARG A 244 2.72 -17.76 0.63
CA ARG A 244 3.38 -17.81 -0.68
C ARG A 244 3.17 -16.51 -1.42
N PHE A 245 3.97 -15.51 -1.09
CA PHE A 245 3.96 -14.20 -1.76
C PHE A 245 5.29 -13.50 -1.57
N ASN A 246 5.53 -12.47 -2.38
CA ASN A 246 6.69 -11.59 -2.25
C ASN A 246 6.22 -10.20 -1.78
N PRO A 247 6.51 -9.79 -0.53
CA PRO A 247 6.03 -8.53 0.01
C PRO A 247 6.56 -7.31 -0.74
N GLY A 248 7.81 -7.37 -1.24
CA GLY A 248 8.41 -6.28 -1.99
C GLY A 248 7.84 -6.13 -3.40
N LYS A 249 7.65 -7.25 -4.09
CA LYS A 249 7.09 -7.27 -5.44
C LYS A 249 5.60 -6.90 -5.45
N GLN A 250 4.84 -7.42 -4.50
CA GLN A 250 3.42 -7.12 -4.37
C GLN A 250 3.14 -5.81 -3.63
N GLN A 251 4.14 -5.23 -2.96
CA GLN A 251 4.04 -4.01 -2.16
C GLN A 251 2.94 -4.11 -1.08
N VAL A 252 2.91 -5.24 -0.38
CA VAL A 252 1.98 -5.54 0.71
C VAL A 252 2.73 -6.05 1.93
N VAL A 253 2.18 -5.84 3.11
CA VAL A 253 2.71 -6.33 4.38
C VAL A 253 2.08 -7.68 4.72
N PHE A 254 0.77 -7.80 4.54
CA PHE A 254 0.00 -8.99 4.88
C PHE A 254 -0.44 -9.77 3.64
N PRO A 255 -0.51 -11.11 3.73
CA PRO A 255 -0.90 -11.93 2.58
C PRO A 255 -2.37 -11.73 2.21
N LYS A 256 -2.64 -11.61 0.90
CA LYS A 256 -3.99 -11.36 0.35
C LYS A 256 -5.00 -12.48 0.65
N HIS A 257 -4.52 -13.69 0.95
CA HIS A 257 -5.36 -14.85 1.30
C HIS A 257 -5.45 -15.09 2.80
N HIS A 258 -5.18 -14.05 3.62
CA HIS A 258 -5.32 -14.14 5.06
C HIS A 258 -6.78 -14.43 5.46
N PRO A 259 -7.04 -15.28 6.49
CA PRO A 259 -8.40 -15.63 6.91
C PRO A 259 -9.32 -14.46 7.27
N TYR A 260 -8.77 -13.28 7.62
CA TYR A 260 -9.60 -12.09 7.82
C TYR A 260 -10.32 -11.65 6.53
N TYR A 261 -9.75 -11.92 5.36
CA TYR A 261 -10.36 -11.62 4.07
C TYR A 261 -11.36 -12.70 3.59
N ASP A 262 -11.51 -13.80 4.36
CA ASP A 262 -12.48 -14.86 4.06
C ASP A 262 -13.90 -14.41 4.45
N VAL A 263 -14.47 -13.59 3.59
CA VAL A 263 -15.81 -13.02 3.67
C VAL A 263 -16.46 -13.06 2.29
N SER A 264 -17.79 -13.00 2.25
CA SER A 264 -18.52 -12.90 0.99
C SER A 264 -18.11 -11.64 0.21
N GLN A 265 -18.28 -11.65 -1.11
CA GLN A 265 -17.97 -10.48 -1.96
C GLN A 265 -18.71 -9.23 -1.49
N ARG A 266 -20.01 -9.37 -1.14
CA ARG A 266 -20.81 -8.26 -0.60
C ARG A 266 -20.25 -7.69 0.71
N GLU A 267 -19.81 -8.54 1.63
CA GLU A 267 -19.19 -8.10 2.89
C GLU A 267 -17.85 -7.41 2.61
N ARG A 268 -17.06 -7.95 1.66
CA ARG A 268 -15.77 -7.36 1.27
C ARG A 268 -15.94 -5.95 0.74
N GLU A 269 -16.91 -5.73 -0.13
CA GLU A 269 -17.25 -4.41 -0.66
C GLU A 269 -17.73 -3.48 0.46
N ALA A 270 -18.65 -3.93 1.31
CA ALA A 270 -19.16 -3.12 2.41
C ALA A 270 -18.06 -2.72 3.43
N VAL A 271 -17.11 -3.62 3.72
CA VAL A 271 -15.95 -3.31 4.58
C VAL A 271 -15.07 -2.26 3.93
N ARG A 272 -14.70 -2.43 2.65
CA ARG A 272 -13.87 -1.46 1.92
C ARG A 272 -14.53 -0.09 1.84
N ASP A 273 -15.83 -0.06 1.52
CA ASP A 273 -16.61 1.17 1.48
C ASP A 273 -16.65 1.91 2.83
N ALA A 274 -16.73 1.16 3.93
CA ALA A 274 -16.73 1.75 5.27
C ALA A 274 -15.33 2.24 5.70
N LEU A 275 -14.27 1.60 5.21
CA LEU A 275 -12.89 2.03 5.45
C LEU A 275 -12.55 3.30 4.66
N HIS A 276 -13.06 3.41 3.43
CA HIS A 276 -12.82 4.51 2.49
C HIS A 276 -14.14 5.12 2.01
N PRO A 277 -14.90 5.80 2.89
CA PRO A 277 -16.24 6.30 2.54
C PRO A 277 -16.24 7.29 1.36
N GLY A 278 -15.13 8.01 1.16
CA GLY A 278 -14.97 8.92 0.02
C GLY A 278 -14.71 8.23 -1.32
N GLU A 279 -14.35 6.95 -1.35
CA GLU A 279 -14.07 6.25 -2.63
C GLU A 279 -15.32 6.03 -3.50
N LYS A 280 -16.52 6.00 -2.89
CA LYS A 280 -17.78 5.92 -3.63
C LYS A 280 -18.07 7.14 -4.50
N GLU A 281 -17.44 8.25 -4.22
CA GLU A 281 -17.60 9.48 -4.95
C GLU A 281 -16.77 9.53 -6.24
N TYR A 282 -15.91 8.51 -6.46
CA TYR A 282 -15.09 8.42 -7.66
C TYR A 282 -15.70 7.50 -8.72
N MET A 283 -15.65 7.96 -9.96
CA MET A 283 -15.98 7.17 -11.15
C MET A 283 -14.68 6.87 -11.91
N VAL A 284 -14.56 5.62 -12.39
CA VAL A 284 -13.42 5.20 -13.22
C VAL A 284 -13.58 5.76 -14.64
N VAL A 285 -12.54 6.40 -15.13
CA VAL A 285 -12.41 6.82 -16.54
C VAL A 285 -11.66 5.72 -17.29
N PRO A 286 -12.16 5.21 -18.42
CA PRO A 286 -11.48 4.16 -19.18
C PRO A 286 -10.08 4.58 -19.62
N THR A 287 -9.09 3.70 -19.35
CA THR A 287 -7.68 3.85 -19.74
C THR A 287 -7.15 2.53 -20.31
N THR A 288 -6.11 2.58 -21.12
CA THR A 288 -5.46 1.38 -21.71
C THR A 288 -4.40 0.76 -20.79
N ALA A 289 -3.85 1.57 -19.88
CA ALA A 289 -2.94 1.15 -18.82
C ALA A 289 -3.18 2.04 -17.60
N GLY A 290 -2.68 1.67 -16.42
CA GLY A 290 -2.91 2.42 -15.20
C GLY A 290 -4.40 2.59 -14.83
N GLN A 291 -4.70 3.59 -14.01
CA GLN A 291 -6.07 3.90 -13.62
C GLN A 291 -6.29 5.42 -13.52
N LEU A 292 -7.38 5.91 -14.09
CA LEU A 292 -7.85 7.27 -13.87
C LEU A 292 -9.22 7.22 -13.20
N ARG A 293 -9.38 7.94 -12.08
CA ARG A 293 -10.67 8.09 -11.41
C ARG A 293 -11.01 9.57 -11.32
N ILE A 294 -12.28 9.92 -11.35
CA ILE A 294 -12.75 11.31 -11.22
C ILE A 294 -13.79 11.42 -10.11
N HIS A 295 -13.55 12.31 -9.18
CA HIS A 295 -14.50 12.64 -8.11
C HIS A 295 -15.77 13.26 -8.66
N SER A 296 -16.94 12.93 -8.09
CA SER A 296 -18.23 13.47 -8.52
C SER A 296 -18.32 15.00 -8.43
N GLY A 297 -17.64 15.59 -7.44
CA GLY A 297 -17.54 17.03 -7.20
C GLY A 297 -16.47 17.74 -8.03
N HIS A 298 -15.75 17.04 -8.93
CA HIS A 298 -14.74 17.68 -9.78
C HIS A 298 -15.39 18.69 -10.75
N GLY A 299 -14.86 19.92 -10.76
CA GLY A 299 -15.41 21.08 -11.47
C GLY A 299 -15.63 20.82 -12.97
N LYS A 300 -16.74 21.31 -13.49
CA LYS A 300 -17.13 21.08 -14.89
C LYS A 300 -16.26 21.87 -15.87
N GLY A 301 -15.76 23.03 -15.44
CA GLY A 301 -14.97 23.95 -16.28
C GLY A 301 -13.67 23.33 -16.80
N GLU A 302 -12.94 22.63 -15.94
CA GLU A 302 -11.62 22.05 -16.26
C GLU A 302 -11.68 20.51 -16.48
N ARG A 303 -12.84 19.89 -16.24
CA ARG A 303 -13.03 18.44 -16.26
C ARG A 303 -12.51 17.75 -17.52
N LYS A 304 -12.79 18.31 -18.69
CA LYS A 304 -12.40 17.71 -19.98
C LYS A 304 -10.88 17.74 -20.16
N GLU A 305 -10.25 18.83 -19.77
CA GLU A 305 -8.80 19.02 -19.88
C GLU A 305 -8.09 18.15 -18.85
N ASN A 306 -8.57 18.09 -17.62
CA ASN A 306 -8.01 17.27 -16.56
C ASN A 306 -8.12 15.77 -16.87
N ILE A 307 -9.23 15.31 -17.45
CA ILE A 307 -9.36 13.92 -17.95
C ILE A 307 -8.32 13.66 -19.05
N ARG A 308 -8.11 14.59 -19.99
CA ARG A 308 -7.11 14.43 -21.05
C ARG A 308 -5.71 14.27 -20.49
N VAL A 309 -5.32 15.13 -19.56
CA VAL A 309 -3.99 15.11 -18.92
C VAL A 309 -3.82 13.83 -18.10
N GLY A 310 -4.75 13.50 -17.23
CA GLY A 310 -4.70 12.29 -16.40
C GLY A 310 -4.68 11.01 -17.24
N SER A 311 -5.51 10.93 -18.30
CA SER A 311 -5.51 9.77 -19.21
C SER A 311 -4.19 9.60 -19.94
N TYR A 312 -3.53 10.70 -20.32
CA TYR A 312 -2.22 10.63 -20.97
C TYR A 312 -1.18 9.91 -20.08
N PHE A 313 -1.07 10.33 -18.83
CA PHE A 313 -0.11 9.74 -17.90
C PHE A 313 -0.49 8.32 -17.46
N ALA A 314 -1.78 8.06 -17.26
CA ALA A 314 -2.27 6.72 -16.96
C ALA A 314 -1.95 5.75 -18.11
N ASN A 315 -2.21 6.14 -19.36
CA ASN A 315 -1.98 5.29 -20.53
C ASN A 315 -0.48 5.11 -20.84
N LYS A 316 0.33 6.15 -20.72
CA LYS A 316 1.74 6.13 -21.09
C LYS A 316 2.64 5.47 -20.06
N TYR A 317 2.38 5.72 -18.77
CA TYR A 317 3.24 5.31 -17.67
C TYR A 317 2.60 4.30 -16.72
N GLY A 318 1.33 3.95 -16.94
CA GLY A 318 0.60 3.07 -16.03
C GLY A 318 0.28 3.73 -14.68
N TYR A 319 0.23 5.08 -14.61
CA TYR A 319 -0.05 5.78 -13.37
C TYR A 319 -1.48 5.59 -12.90
N GLU A 320 -1.66 5.56 -11.58
CA GLU A 320 -2.94 5.60 -10.91
C GLU A 320 -3.19 7.03 -10.42
N ILE A 321 -4.21 7.68 -10.98
CA ILE A 321 -4.49 9.12 -10.77
C ILE A 321 -5.94 9.31 -10.36
N ASP A 322 -6.16 10.14 -9.34
CA ASP A 322 -7.47 10.60 -8.90
C ASP A 322 -7.62 12.08 -9.23
N LEU A 323 -8.60 12.43 -10.05
CA LEU A 323 -9.02 13.83 -10.20
C LEU A 323 -9.89 14.18 -9.00
N LEU A 324 -9.42 15.15 -8.22
CA LEU A 324 -9.92 15.45 -6.88
C LEU A 324 -11.26 16.18 -6.87
N ASP A 325 -11.89 16.27 -5.70
CA ASP A 325 -12.98 17.21 -5.45
C ASP A 325 -12.45 18.64 -5.56
N ASN A 326 -12.67 19.23 -6.71
CA ASN A 326 -12.20 20.56 -7.09
C ASN A 326 -13.37 21.33 -7.73
N PRO A 327 -14.37 21.77 -6.91
CA PRO A 327 -15.51 22.48 -7.43
C PRO A 327 -15.12 23.83 -8.01
N ASP A 328 -15.82 24.25 -9.06
CA ASP A 328 -15.56 25.50 -9.76
C ASP A 328 -15.49 26.69 -8.77
N GLY A 329 -14.39 27.46 -8.84
CA GLY A 329 -14.14 28.61 -7.99
C GLY A 329 -13.44 28.33 -6.65
N VAL A 330 -13.17 27.08 -6.30
CA VAL A 330 -12.33 26.69 -5.16
C VAL A 330 -10.89 26.47 -5.63
N LYS A 331 -9.91 26.97 -4.87
CA LYS A 331 -8.48 26.74 -5.17
C LYS A 331 -8.02 25.48 -4.44
N SER A 332 -7.96 24.39 -5.15
CA SER A 332 -7.40 23.10 -4.71
C SER A 332 -6.66 22.46 -5.88
N ALA A 333 -5.80 21.51 -5.61
CA ALA A 333 -5.12 20.74 -6.66
C ALA A 333 -6.12 20.00 -7.54
N ASP A 334 -5.80 19.83 -8.82
CA ASP A 334 -6.66 19.13 -9.78
C ASP A 334 -6.63 17.62 -9.59
N SER A 335 -5.48 17.06 -9.19
CA SER A 335 -5.30 15.63 -9.08
C SER A 335 -4.38 15.21 -7.94
N TYR A 336 -4.56 13.95 -7.52
CA TYR A 336 -3.62 13.22 -6.71
C TYR A 336 -3.07 12.03 -7.50
N ASN A 337 -1.78 12.03 -7.76
CA ASN A 337 -1.11 10.93 -8.43
C ASN A 337 -0.74 9.87 -7.39
N ARG A 338 -1.54 8.80 -7.29
CA ARG A 338 -1.36 7.72 -6.31
C ARG A 338 -0.06 6.93 -6.52
N THR A 339 0.42 6.87 -7.76
CA THR A 339 1.68 6.21 -8.10
C THR A 339 2.89 7.00 -7.63
N LEU A 340 2.89 8.31 -7.86
CA LEU A 340 3.99 9.21 -7.50
C LEU A 340 3.85 9.78 -6.09
N GLY A 341 2.59 9.89 -5.59
CA GLY A 341 2.26 10.22 -4.22
C GLY A 341 2.24 11.68 -3.87
N TYR A 342 1.87 12.50 -4.81
CA TYR A 342 1.72 13.93 -4.59
C TYR A 342 0.53 14.48 -5.38
N GLU A 343 0.09 15.66 -4.96
CA GLU A 343 -0.92 16.44 -5.67
C GLU A 343 -0.28 17.16 -6.85
N GLU A 344 -1.05 17.26 -7.95
CA GLU A 344 -0.65 17.91 -9.17
C GLU A 344 -1.70 18.93 -9.60
N GLU A 345 -1.23 20.07 -10.04
CA GLU A 345 -2.04 21.10 -10.68
C GLU A 345 -1.84 21.06 -12.19
N TYR A 346 -2.91 20.97 -12.94
CA TYR A 346 -2.88 20.87 -14.39
C TYR A 346 -3.17 22.23 -15.04
N LYS A 347 -2.35 22.65 -15.98
CA LYS A 347 -2.57 23.88 -16.76
C LYS A 347 -2.37 23.62 -18.24
N VAL A 348 -3.30 24.11 -19.05
CA VAL A 348 -3.26 24.01 -20.50
C VAL A 348 -2.93 25.38 -21.10
N SER A 349 -1.88 25.44 -21.91
CA SER A 349 -1.46 26.65 -22.61
C SER A 349 -1.86 26.60 -24.07
N GLN A 350 -2.77 27.48 -24.47
CA GLN A 350 -3.22 27.64 -25.84
C GLN A 350 -2.59 28.88 -26.54
N THR A 351 -1.80 29.67 -25.81
CA THR A 351 -1.19 30.90 -26.30
C THR A 351 0.32 30.79 -26.35
N PRO A 352 0.98 31.06 -27.51
CA PRO A 352 2.45 30.95 -27.65
C PRO A 352 3.17 32.19 -27.08
N SER A 353 3.02 32.43 -25.75
CA SER A 353 3.52 33.64 -25.10
C SER A 353 4.19 33.32 -23.78
N LYS A 354 5.42 33.83 -23.54
CA LYS A 354 6.13 33.76 -22.26
C LYS A 354 5.25 34.26 -21.11
N ASN A 355 4.53 35.34 -21.30
CA ASN A 355 3.67 35.92 -20.27
C ASN A 355 2.50 35.01 -19.91
N SER A 356 1.94 34.28 -20.90
CA SER A 356 0.91 33.27 -20.65
C SER A 356 1.43 32.16 -19.79
N ILE A 357 2.58 31.56 -20.12
CA ILE A 357 3.22 30.52 -19.34
C ILE A 357 3.56 31.00 -17.93
N ASP A 358 4.15 32.19 -17.80
CA ASP A 358 4.49 32.78 -16.49
C ASP A 358 3.25 32.91 -15.59
N ARG A 359 2.12 33.36 -16.16
CA ARG A 359 0.84 33.50 -15.46
C ARG A 359 0.28 32.14 -15.03
N LEU A 360 0.26 31.15 -15.94
CA LEU A 360 -0.25 29.81 -15.64
C LEU A 360 0.52 29.19 -14.47
N ILE A 361 1.85 29.25 -14.46
CA ILE A 361 2.67 28.72 -13.37
C ILE A 361 2.45 29.50 -12.08
N ARG A 362 2.31 30.83 -12.16
CA ARG A 362 2.03 31.69 -10.99
C ARG A 362 0.72 31.29 -10.31
N ASP A 363 -0.29 30.98 -11.09
CA ASP A 363 -1.62 30.64 -10.59
C ASP A 363 -1.62 29.19 -10.05
N ALA A 364 -0.94 28.25 -10.74
CA ALA A 364 -0.80 26.84 -10.36
C ALA A 364 -0.06 26.63 -9.02
N LYS A 365 1.04 27.32 -8.80
CA LYS A 365 1.87 27.15 -7.58
C LYS A 365 1.15 27.42 -6.25
N ASN A 366 -0.01 28.06 -6.31
CA ASN A 366 -0.84 28.31 -5.13
C ASN A 366 -1.81 27.15 -4.83
N GLN A 367 -1.81 26.12 -5.66
CA GLN A 367 -2.71 24.97 -5.60
C GLN A 367 -1.93 23.67 -5.39
N ALA A 368 -0.77 23.51 -6.06
CA ALA A 368 0.14 22.37 -5.83
C ALA A 368 1.62 22.74 -6.05
N ASP A 369 2.52 21.95 -5.44
CA ASP A 369 3.97 22.07 -5.61
C ASP A 369 4.47 21.36 -6.88
N HIS A 370 3.67 20.46 -7.44
CA HIS A 370 3.90 19.74 -8.67
C HIS A 370 2.92 20.23 -9.74
N ILE A 371 3.46 20.71 -10.86
CA ILE A 371 2.67 21.36 -11.91
C ILE A 371 2.82 20.59 -13.21
N VAL A 372 1.72 20.32 -13.89
CA VAL A 372 1.71 19.78 -15.25
C VAL A 372 1.26 20.89 -16.22
N LEU A 373 2.16 21.23 -17.16
CA LEU A 373 1.89 22.17 -18.23
C LEU A 373 1.66 21.43 -19.53
N TRP A 374 0.42 21.43 -20.01
CA TRP A 374 0.08 20.92 -21.33
C TRP A 374 0.12 22.05 -22.36
N ILE A 375 0.99 21.93 -23.35
CA ILE A 375 1.23 22.97 -24.37
C ILE A 375 0.50 22.60 -25.66
N ASP A 376 -0.57 23.30 -25.94
CA ASP A 376 -1.35 23.23 -27.20
C ASP A 376 -1.02 24.41 -28.14
N SER A 377 0.08 25.12 -27.92
CA SER A 377 0.48 26.31 -28.69
C SER A 377 1.85 26.12 -29.34
N ASP A 378 2.13 26.89 -30.40
CA ASP A 378 3.40 26.89 -31.13
C ASP A 378 4.51 27.71 -30.41
N ILE A 379 4.54 27.73 -29.10
CA ILE A 379 5.59 28.41 -28.35
C ILE A 379 6.96 27.75 -28.61
N SER A 380 7.98 28.58 -28.84
CA SER A 380 9.34 28.07 -29.02
C SER A 380 9.86 27.46 -27.71
N LEU A 381 10.69 26.39 -27.79
CA LEU A 381 11.34 25.80 -26.60
C LEU A 381 12.25 26.80 -25.87
N GLU A 382 12.78 27.78 -26.59
CA GLU A 382 13.58 28.87 -26.00
C GLU A 382 12.72 29.80 -25.14
N ASP A 383 11.57 30.22 -25.64
CA ASP A 383 10.63 31.06 -24.92
C ASP A 383 10.01 30.34 -23.72
N LEU A 384 9.67 29.06 -23.91
CA LEU A 384 9.19 28.20 -22.84
C LEU A 384 10.23 28.05 -21.74
N SER A 385 11.48 27.74 -22.09
CA SER A 385 12.60 27.62 -21.12
C SER A 385 12.83 28.93 -20.35
N ALA A 386 12.77 30.08 -21.05
CA ALA A 386 12.95 31.38 -20.42
C ALA A 386 11.80 31.71 -19.46
N ALA A 387 10.55 31.39 -19.82
CA ALA A 387 9.38 31.59 -18.96
C ALA A 387 9.47 30.73 -17.68
N LEU A 388 9.77 29.43 -17.83
CA LEU A 388 9.96 28.52 -16.70
C LEU A 388 11.03 29.01 -15.74
N ARG A 389 12.24 29.29 -16.26
CA ARG A 389 13.37 29.75 -15.45
C ARG A 389 13.04 31.03 -14.70
N SER A 390 12.41 32.01 -15.38
CA SER A 390 12.03 33.26 -14.78
C SER A 390 11.05 33.10 -13.63
N ARG A 391 10.01 32.24 -13.80
CA ARG A 391 8.99 32.04 -12.78
C ARG A 391 9.49 31.20 -11.62
N VAL A 392 10.14 30.07 -11.89
CA VAL A 392 10.57 29.12 -10.87
C VAL A 392 11.62 29.73 -9.94
N ARG A 393 12.52 30.61 -10.45
CA ARG A 393 13.47 31.35 -9.61
C ARG A 393 12.78 32.25 -8.56
N ARG A 394 11.58 32.72 -8.85
CA ARG A 394 10.76 33.58 -7.97
C ARG A 394 9.71 32.82 -7.17
N SER A 395 9.80 31.48 -7.11
CA SER A 395 8.77 30.64 -6.50
C SER A 395 9.42 29.48 -5.77
N ASP A 396 9.44 29.53 -4.44
CA ASP A 396 10.21 28.56 -3.62
C ASP A 396 9.47 27.25 -3.38
N ASN A 397 8.14 27.25 -3.53
CA ASN A 397 7.29 26.09 -3.32
C ASN A 397 7.19 25.13 -4.52
N ILE A 398 7.59 25.51 -5.72
CA ILE A 398 7.56 24.63 -6.88
C ILE A 398 8.64 23.56 -6.75
N ARG A 399 8.24 22.28 -6.77
CA ARG A 399 9.15 21.13 -6.73
C ARG A 399 9.46 20.60 -8.12
N THR A 400 8.44 20.35 -8.91
CA THR A 400 8.59 19.88 -10.30
C THR A 400 7.64 20.57 -11.25
N ILE A 401 8.06 20.68 -12.52
CA ILE A 401 7.17 21.03 -13.62
C ILE A 401 7.31 19.95 -14.69
N THR A 402 6.21 19.27 -14.99
CA THR A 402 6.13 18.32 -16.10
C THR A 402 5.50 19.05 -17.30
N ILE A 403 6.18 19.02 -18.43
CA ILE A 403 5.73 19.66 -19.67
C ILE A 403 5.28 18.57 -20.62
N VAL A 404 4.10 18.72 -21.20
CA VAL A 404 3.61 17.89 -22.30
C VAL A 404 3.46 18.75 -23.52
N ILE A 405 4.12 18.39 -24.60
CA ILE A 405 4.09 19.09 -25.90
C ILE A 405 4.13 18.09 -27.05
N ASN A 406 3.18 18.20 -27.99
CA ASN A 406 3.09 17.30 -29.16
C ASN A 406 3.11 15.79 -28.80
N GLY A 407 2.43 15.40 -27.71
CA GLY A 407 2.35 14.01 -27.26
C GLY A 407 3.63 13.44 -26.63
N LYS A 408 4.61 14.30 -26.37
CA LYS A 408 5.85 13.98 -25.63
C LYS A 408 5.92 14.79 -24.35
N ASP A 409 6.65 14.30 -23.37
CA ASP A 409 6.77 14.99 -22.08
C ASP A 409 8.20 14.95 -21.51
N VAL A 410 8.44 15.88 -20.62
CA VAL A 410 9.64 15.93 -19.76
C VAL A 410 9.24 16.43 -18.37
N SER A 411 9.68 15.75 -17.33
CA SER A 411 9.54 16.20 -15.95
C SER A 411 10.84 16.80 -15.47
N LEU A 412 10.78 18.03 -14.97
CA LEU A 412 11.91 18.85 -14.58
C LEU A 412 11.79 19.26 -13.11
N THR A 413 12.81 18.99 -12.35
CA THR A 413 12.91 19.46 -10.95
C THR A 413 13.21 20.96 -10.90
N ARG A 414 12.87 21.58 -9.77
CA ARG A 414 13.26 22.97 -9.50
C ARG A 414 14.76 23.20 -9.72
N ALA A 415 15.61 22.29 -9.22
CA ALA A 415 17.06 22.42 -9.31
C ALA A 415 17.54 22.49 -10.77
N GLU A 416 16.99 21.63 -11.64
CA GLU A 416 17.29 21.64 -13.07
C GLU A 416 16.86 22.95 -13.73
N ILE A 417 15.64 23.43 -13.47
CA ILE A 417 15.09 24.64 -14.09
C ILE A 417 15.88 25.91 -13.71
N VAL A 418 16.37 26.02 -12.47
CA VAL A 418 17.11 27.18 -12.00
C VAL A 418 18.59 27.12 -12.31
N SER A 419 19.11 26.00 -12.81
CA SER A 419 20.51 25.78 -13.13
C SER A 419 21.02 26.78 -14.18
N GLU A 420 22.33 27.01 -14.21
CA GLU A 420 22.97 27.85 -15.20
C GLU A 420 22.88 27.16 -16.60
N GLY A 421 22.50 27.92 -17.62
CA GLY A 421 22.37 27.40 -18.97
C GLY A 421 21.12 26.52 -19.24
N PHE A 422 20.17 26.45 -18.31
CA PHE A 422 18.95 25.65 -18.49
C PHE A 422 18.24 25.97 -19.82
N LYS A 423 18.02 24.95 -20.63
CA LYS A 423 17.22 24.97 -21.87
C LYS A 423 16.61 23.60 -22.09
N ILE A 424 15.32 23.56 -22.44
CA ILE A 424 14.65 22.35 -22.89
C ILE A 424 15.06 22.07 -24.33
N ARG A 425 15.44 20.83 -24.62
CA ARG A 425 15.82 20.37 -25.97
C ARG A 425 14.80 19.35 -26.45
N LEU A 426 14.65 19.20 -27.74
CA LEU A 426 13.79 18.16 -28.32
C LEU A 426 14.17 16.74 -27.87
N ALA A 427 15.46 16.51 -27.60
CA ALA A 427 15.96 15.23 -27.12
C ALA A 427 15.56 14.92 -25.67
N ASP A 428 15.18 15.92 -24.89
CA ASP A 428 14.75 15.75 -23.49
C ASP A 428 13.30 15.26 -23.41
N LEU A 429 12.52 15.40 -24.50
CA LEU A 429 11.12 15.01 -24.60
C LEU A 429 11.01 13.51 -24.96
N LYS A 430 10.31 12.77 -24.10
CA LYS A 430 10.11 11.29 -24.22
C LYS A 430 8.81 10.93 -24.92
#